data_bb7b815e5ce433e5dd855cf431d9feca
#
_entry.id   bb7b815e5ce433e5dd855cf431d9feca
#
_cell.length_a   1.000
_cell.length_b   1.000
_cell.length_c   1.000
_cell.angle_alpha   90.00
_cell.angle_beta   90.00
_cell.angle_gamma   90.00
#
_symmetry.space_group_name_H-M   'P 1'
#
loop_
_entity.id
_entity.type
_entity.pdbx_description
1 polymer ?
#
loop_
_entity_poly.entity_id
_entity_poly.type
_entity_poly.pdbx_seq_one_letter_code
_entity_poly.pdbx_strand_id
1 'polypeptide(L)' 'MKVKVHWVIDGIAEVEADSPEDAERIVNKKLADFVSSNPDIEQKMGAKAIQGKGYLPGSEEDA' A
#
# COMPACT_ATOMS: atom_id res chain seq x y z
N MET A 1 -26.58 2.96 -15.66
CA MET A 1 -25.57 3.92 -16.11
C MET A 1 -24.22 3.63 -15.47
N LYS A 2 -23.14 4.03 -16.12
CA LYS A 2 -21.79 3.82 -15.58
C LYS A 2 -21.36 5.08 -14.85
N VAL A 3 -20.92 4.90 -13.62
CA VAL A 3 -20.42 6.02 -12.79
C VAL A 3 -19.01 5.67 -12.33
N LYS A 4 -18.10 6.63 -12.44
CA LYS A 4 -16.73 6.47 -11.96
C LYS A 4 -16.67 6.89 -10.49
N VAL A 5 -16.09 6.04 -9.67
CA VAL A 5 -15.92 6.32 -8.23
C VAL A 5 -14.43 6.26 -7.91
N HIS A 6 -13.87 7.37 -7.46
CA HIS A 6 -12.50 7.40 -6.98
C HIS A 6 -12.50 6.94 -5.52
N TRP A 7 -11.70 5.93 -5.21
CA TRP A 7 -11.64 5.37 -3.86
C TRP A 7 -10.19 5.30 -3.38
N VAL A 8 -10.02 5.34 -2.08
CA VAL A 8 -8.69 5.33 -1.44
C VAL A 8 -8.75 4.47 -0.19
N ILE A 9 -7.70 3.69 0.02
CA ILE A 9 -7.48 2.99 1.27
C ILE A 9 -6.13 3.47 1.80
N ASP A 10 -6.12 4.01 3.00
CA ASP A 10 -4.93 4.55 3.63
C ASP A 10 -4.71 3.85 4.96
N GLY A 11 -3.46 3.52 5.28
CA GLY A 11 -3.15 2.84 6.52
C GLY A 11 -1.68 2.97 6.88
N ILE A 12 -1.41 2.74 8.16
CA ILE A 12 -0.05 2.76 8.70
C ILE A 12 0.20 1.39 9.34
N ALA A 13 1.23 0.69 8.86
CA ALA A 13 1.63 -0.60 9.42
C ALA A 13 2.98 -0.45 10.11
N GLU A 14 3.10 -1.04 11.29
CA GLU A 14 4.37 -1.14 11.98
C GLU A 14 4.99 -2.50 11.69
N VAL A 15 6.23 -2.50 11.21
CA VAL A 15 6.95 -3.75 10.91
C VAL A 15 8.34 -3.70 11.50
N GLU A 16 8.82 -4.85 11.95
CA GLU A 16 10.20 -5.00 12.41
C GLU A 16 11.12 -5.02 11.20
N ALA A 17 12.04 -4.07 11.14
CA ALA A 17 12.98 -3.94 10.03
C ALA A 17 14.22 -3.19 10.48
N ASP A 18 15.31 -3.36 9.74
CA ASP A 18 16.58 -2.71 10.05
C ASP A 18 16.65 -1.28 9.55
N SER A 19 15.79 -0.93 8.60
CA SER A 19 15.79 0.41 8.00
C SER A 19 14.41 0.72 7.45
N PRO A 20 14.08 2.01 7.19
CA PRO A 20 12.84 2.36 6.52
C PRO A 20 12.69 1.69 5.15
N GLU A 21 13.78 1.52 4.41
CA GLU A 21 13.75 0.87 3.10
C GLU A 21 13.38 -0.60 3.21
N ASP A 22 13.90 -1.30 4.23
CA ASP A 22 13.53 -2.69 4.47
C ASP A 22 12.07 -2.82 4.87
N ALA A 23 11.59 -1.93 5.73
CA ALA A 23 10.18 -1.91 6.13
C ALA A 23 9.28 -1.70 4.93
N GLU A 24 9.64 -0.74 4.07
CA GLU A 24 8.90 -0.45 2.85
C GLU A 24 8.85 -1.66 1.93
N ARG A 25 9.97 -2.35 1.76
CA ARG A 25 10.04 -3.56 0.94
C ARG A 25 9.14 -4.67 1.49
N ILE A 26 9.14 -4.85 2.81
CA ILE A 26 8.29 -5.87 3.46
C ILE A 26 6.82 -5.57 3.20
N VAL A 27 6.40 -4.32 3.40
CA VAL A 27 5.00 -3.92 3.20
C VAL A 27 4.62 -4.03 1.73
N ASN A 28 5.49 -3.59 0.83
CA ASN A 28 5.22 -3.66 -0.61
C ASN A 28 5.06 -5.11 -1.07
N LYS A 29 5.87 -6.03 -0.53
CA LYS A 29 5.72 -7.44 -0.84
C LYS A 29 4.39 -7.99 -0.37
N LYS A 30 3.97 -7.63 0.85
CA LYS A 30 2.68 -8.07 1.38
C LYS A 30 1.51 -7.52 0.57
N LEU A 31 1.62 -6.27 0.12
CA LEU A 31 0.60 -5.67 -0.74
C LEU A 31 0.54 -6.37 -2.09
N ALA A 32 1.69 -6.67 -2.68
CA ALA A 32 1.75 -7.39 -3.96
C ALA A 32 1.13 -8.79 -3.83
N ASP A 33 1.45 -9.50 -2.75
CA ASP A 33 0.88 -10.83 -2.49
C ASP A 33 -0.63 -10.76 -2.33
N PHE A 34 -1.13 -9.74 -1.63
CA PHE A 34 -2.57 -9.53 -1.46
C PHE A 34 -3.25 -9.28 -2.81
N VAL A 35 -2.67 -8.40 -3.63
CA VAL A 35 -3.23 -8.08 -4.94
C VAL A 35 -3.25 -9.32 -5.83
N SER A 36 -2.20 -10.13 -5.79
CA SER A 36 -2.14 -11.38 -6.56
C SER A 36 -3.24 -12.35 -6.17
N SER A 37 -3.60 -12.37 -4.87
CA SER A 37 -4.65 -13.25 -4.36
C SER A 37 -6.05 -12.68 -4.59
N ASN A 38 -6.15 -11.39 -4.91
CA ASN A 38 -7.42 -10.70 -5.08
C ASN A 38 -7.41 -9.86 -6.36
N PRO A 39 -7.40 -10.51 -7.54
CA PRO A 39 -7.27 -9.77 -8.80
C PRO A 39 -8.42 -8.80 -9.08
N ASP A 40 -9.55 -8.95 -8.41
CA ASP A 40 -10.67 -8.04 -8.57
C ASP A 40 -10.33 -6.60 -8.18
N ILE A 41 -9.35 -6.41 -7.31
CA ILE A 41 -8.96 -5.06 -6.89
C ILE A 41 -8.41 -4.25 -8.08
N GLU A 42 -7.77 -4.93 -9.02
CA GLU A 42 -7.31 -4.29 -10.26
C GLU A 42 -8.36 -4.34 -11.36
N GLN A 43 -8.96 -5.51 -11.57
CA GLN A 43 -9.83 -5.76 -12.72
C GLN A 43 -11.21 -5.13 -12.56
N LYS A 44 -11.78 -5.18 -11.36
CA LYS A 44 -13.14 -4.68 -11.12
C LYS A 44 -13.17 -3.36 -10.37
N MET A 45 -12.21 -3.17 -9.48
CA MET A 45 -12.17 -1.95 -8.66
C MET A 45 -11.24 -0.88 -9.24
N GLY A 46 -10.46 -1.22 -10.25
CA GLY A 46 -9.66 -0.25 -10.98
C GLY A 46 -8.42 0.26 -10.26
N ALA A 47 -7.84 -0.54 -9.35
CA ALA A 47 -6.61 -0.13 -8.67
C ALA A 47 -5.47 0.02 -9.68
N LYS A 48 -4.74 1.12 -9.59
CA LYS A 48 -3.66 1.44 -10.52
C LYS A 48 -2.29 1.45 -9.85
N ALA A 49 -2.23 1.82 -8.57
CA ALA A 49 -0.98 1.89 -7.84
C ALA A 49 -1.22 1.48 -6.40
N ILE A 50 -0.47 0.49 -5.96
CA ILE A 50 -0.51 0.01 -4.58
C ILE A 50 0.93 0.00 -4.10
N GLN A 51 1.25 0.86 -3.14
CA GLN A 51 2.62 1.00 -2.67
C GLN A 51 2.64 1.54 -1.26
N GLY A 52 3.73 1.23 -0.54
CA GLY A 52 3.99 1.79 0.76
C GLY A 52 5.27 2.61 0.75
N LYS A 53 5.33 3.62 1.60
CA LYS A 53 6.54 4.41 1.82
C LYS A 53 6.92 4.33 3.29
N GLY A 54 8.15 3.92 3.55
CA GLY A 54 8.64 3.77 4.92
C GLY A 54 9.14 5.08 5.51
N TYR A 55 8.92 5.25 6.80
CA TYR A 55 9.47 6.36 7.56
C TYR A 55 9.63 5.95 9.02
N LEU A 56 10.48 6.67 9.73
CA LEU A 56 10.72 6.40 11.14
C LEU A 56 9.65 7.11 11.99
N PRO A 57 9.29 6.53 13.14
CA PRO A 57 8.40 7.21 14.08
C PRO A 57 8.93 8.60 14.42
N GLY A 58 8.05 9.60 14.36
CA GLY A 58 8.42 11.00 14.58
C GLY A 58 8.73 11.77 13.31
N SER A 59 8.73 11.09 12.16
CA SER A 59 9.00 11.70 10.85
C SER A 59 7.75 11.81 9.99
N GLU A 60 6.59 11.59 10.56
CA GLU A 60 5.34 11.49 9.82
C GLU A 60 5.01 12.77 9.06
N GLU A 61 5.41 13.93 9.59
CA GLU A 61 5.17 15.21 8.93
C GLU A 61 5.96 15.35 7.64
N ASP A 62 6.98 14.54 7.45
CA ASP A 62 7.79 14.54 6.24
C ASP A 62 7.24 13.60 5.15
N ALA A 63 6.23 12.83 5.50
CA ALA A 63 5.69 11.80 4.59
C ALA A 63 4.60 12.32 3.62
#